data_2fc0718907d806a6ab65e1685ec8073e
#
_entry.id   2fc0718907d806a6ab65e1685ec8073e
#
_cell.length_a   1.000
_cell.length_b   1.000
_cell.length_c   1.000
_cell.angle_alpha   90.00
_cell.angle_beta   90.00
_cell.angle_gamma   90.00
#
_symmetry.space_group_name_H-M   'P 1'
#
loop_
_entity.id
_entity.type
_entity.pdbx_description
1 polymer ?
#
loop_
_entity_poly.entity_id
_entity_poly.type
_entity_poly.pdbx_seq_one_letter_code
_entity_poly.pdbx_strand_id
1 'polypeptide(L)' 'MNYEFIPLHKLGVGKVLLRYSEIVLIEPTRNEYTRIDLSFGDYIIVEEGPVEIFRLIKNAELLAAAEEEITQQNNIPTP' A
#
# COMPACT_ATOMS: atom_id res chain seq x y z
N MET A 1 0.73 -0.57 -15.12
CA MET A 1 1.33 -0.97 -13.83
C MET A 1 0.39 -0.60 -12.70
N ASN A 2 0.27 -1.47 -11.69
CA ASN A 2 -0.77 -1.32 -10.68
C ASN A 2 -0.18 -0.81 -9.37
N TYR A 3 -0.41 0.47 -9.08
CA TYR A 3 0.07 1.11 -7.85
C TYR A 3 -0.98 1.11 -6.74
N GLU A 4 -2.00 0.30 -6.86
CA GLU A 4 -3.04 0.16 -5.83
C GLU A 4 -2.65 -0.79 -4.72
N PHE A 5 -1.58 -1.58 -4.93
CA PHE A 5 -1.13 -2.61 -4.00
C PHE A 5 0.24 -2.26 -3.43
N ILE A 6 0.45 -2.67 -2.19
CA ILE A 6 1.77 -2.58 -1.55
C ILE A 6 2.22 -3.99 -1.17
N PRO A 7 3.54 -4.26 -1.25
CA PRO A 7 4.08 -5.56 -0.84
C PRO A 7 4.29 -5.58 0.67
N LEU A 8 3.80 -6.61 1.33
CA LEU A 8 3.97 -6.81 2.76
C LEU A 8 4.31 -8.27 3.00
N HIS A 9 4.82 -8.57 4.20
CA HIS A 9 5.11 -9.94 4.61
C HIS A 9 4.10 -10.33 5.69
N LYS A 10 3.14 -11.13 5.32
CA LYS A 10 2.09 -11.61 6.23
C LYS A 10 2.67 -12.71 7.11
N LEU A 11 2.47 -12.57 8.42
CA LEU A 11 2.98 -13.52 9.39
C LEU A 11 2.46 -14.93 9.09
N GLY A 12 3.38 -15.88 8.98
CA GLY A 12 3.04 -17.28 8.72
C GLY A 12 2.75 -17.61 7.25
N VAL A 13 2.80 -16.63 6.36
CA VAL A 13 2.50 -16.84 4.94
C VAL A 13 3.64 -16.40 4.05
N GLY A 14 4.21 -15.22 4.30
CA GLY A 14 5.26 -14.63 3.47
C GLY A 14 4.74 -13.44 2.69
N LYS A 15 5.37 -13.17 1.56
CA LYS A 15 5.06 -11.98 0.76
C LYS A 15 3.64 -12.02 0.19
N VAL A 16 2.91 -10.94 0.41
CA VAL A 16 1.57 -10.74 -0.12
C VAL A 16 1.48 -9.34 -0.70
N LEU A 17 0.50 -9.12 -1.56
CA LEU A 17 0.18 -7.80 -2.08
C LEU A 17 -1.16 -7.38 -1.49
N LEU A 18 -1.18 -6.23 -0.83
CA LEU A 18 -2.38 -5.71 -0.20
C LEU A 18 -2.83 -4.44 -0.91
N ARG A 19 -4.11 -4.37 -1.25
CA ARG A 19 -4.70 -3.13 -1.77
C ARG A 19 -4.80 -2.15 -0.62
N TYR A 20 -4.00 -1.09 -0.64
CA TYR A 20 -3.91 -0.19 0.50
C TYR A 20 -5.19 0.63 0.73
N SER A 21 -6.04 0.78 -0.27
CA SER A 21 -7.34 1.45 -0.08
C SER A 21 -8.29 0.67 0.83
N GLU A 22 -8.01 -0.61 1.08
CA GLU A 22 -8.80 -1.44 1.99
C GLU A 22 -8.36 -1.31 3.45
N ILE A 23 -7.29 -0.57 3.72
CA ILE A 23 -6.77 -0.40 5.08
C ILE A 23 -7.60 0.63 5.83
N VAL A 24 -8.11 0.23 6.99
CA VAL A 24 -8.89 1.10 7.86
C VAL A 24 -8.05 1.56 9.04
N LEU A 25 -7.25 0.67 9.61
CA LEU A 25 -6.47 0.97 10.81
C LEU A 25 -5.17 0.19 10.78
N ILE A 26 -4.10 0.84 11.20
CA ILE A 26 -2.78 0.24 11.34
C ILE A 26 -2.37 0.37 12.80
N GLU A 27 -2.16 -0.75 13.49
CA GLU A 27 -1.81 -0.77 14.90
C GLU A 27 -0.52 -1.54 15.14
N PRO A 28 0.43 -1.00 15.92
CA PRO A 28 1.58 -1.80 16.35
C PRO A 28 1.12 -2.86 17.35
N THR A 29 1.80 -4.00 17.34
CA THR A 29 1.59 -5.05 18.32
C THR A 29 2.76 -5.11 19.29
N ARG A 30 2.64 -5.95 20.33
CA ARG A 30 3.71 -6.09 21.34
C ARG A 30 4.95 -6.82 20.81
N ASN A 31 4.83 -7.53 19.70
CA ASN A 31 5.92 -8.38 19.18
C ASN A 31 6.59 -7.77 17.95
N GLU A 32 6.54 -6.47 17.79
CA GLU A 32 7.14 -5.74 16.66
C GLU A 32 6.47 -6.03 15.31
N TYR A 33 5.37 -6.76 15.32
CA TYR A 33 4.52 -6.92 14.15
C TYR A 33 3.48 -5.82 14.11
N THR A 34 2.77 -5.72 13.00
CA THR A 34 1.73 -4.71 12.83
C THR A 34 0.43 -5.39 12.45
N ARG A 35 -0.65 -4.98 13.12
CA ARG A 35 -1.99 -5.41 12.76
C ARG A 35 -2.60 -4.40 11.81
N ILE A 36 -3.16 -4.88 10.72
CA ILE A 36 -3.85 -4.05 9.74
C ILE A 36 -5.30 -4.52 9.67
N ASP A 37 -6.22 -3.64 10.05
CA ASP A 37 -7.65 -3.90 9.94
C ASP A 37 -8.13 -3.48 8.57
N LEU A 38 -8.95 -4.31 7.96
CA LEU A 38 -9.42 -4.15 6.59
C LEU A 38 -10.89 -3.75 6.55
N SER A 39 -11.27 -3.06 5.48
CA SER A 39 -12.61 -2.48 5.36
C SER A 39 -13.74 -3.51 5.36
N PHE A 40 -13.43 -4.76 4.99
CA PHE A 40 -14.43 -5.82 4.97
C PHE A 40 -14.56 -6.58 6.31
N GLY A 41 -13.97 -6.04 7.39
CA GLY A 41 -14.15 -6.59 8.74
C GLY A 41 -13.15 -7.65 9.16
N ASP A 42 -12.13 -7.90 8.35
CA ASP A 42 -11.05 -8.84 8.69
C ASP A 42 -9.78 -8.07 9.05
N TYR A 43 -8.75 -8.78 9.48
CA TYR A 43 -7.46 -8.17 9.75
C TYR A 43 -6.33 -9.12 9.35
N ILE A 44 -5.14 -8.55 9.18
CA ILE A 44 -3.93 -9.33 8.95
C ILE A 44 -2.83 -8.82 9.87
N ILE A 45 -1.87 -9.70 10.14
CA ILE A 45 -0.66 -9.35 10.90
C ILE A 45 0.51 -9.42 9.92
N VAL A 46 1.30 -8.35 9.86
CA VAL A 46 2.44 -8.27 8.95
C VAL A 46 3.72 -7.97 9.73
N GLU A 47 4.84 -8.25 9.09
CA GLU A 47 6.16 -8.07 9.70
C GLU A 47 6.64 -6.63 9.63
N GLU A 48 6.19 -5.87 8.64
CA GLU A 48 6.57 -4.46 8.49
C GLU A 48 6.01 -3.61 9.62
N GLY A 49 6.78 -2.64 10.07
CA GLY A 49 6.33 -1.69 11.08
C GLY A 49 5.38 -0.65 10.48
N PRO A 50 4.65 0.10 11.34
CA PRO A 50 3.70 1.11 10.83
C PRO A 50 4.35 2.18 9.97
N VAL A 51 5.55 2.63 10.31
CA VAL A 51 6.27 3.65 9.53
C VAL A 51 6.61 3.12 8.14
N GLU A 52 7.05 1.86 8.06
CA GLU A 52 7.37 1.24 6.78
C GLU A 52 6.13 1.11 5.91
N ILE A 53 5.01 0.69 6.50
CA ILE A 53 3.74 0.57 5.77
C ILE A 53 3.32 1.94 5.23
N PHE A 54 3.41 2.97 6.06
CA PHE A 54 3.08 4.34 5.64
C PHE A 54 3.95 4.78 4.46
N ARG A 55 5.24 4.48 4.52
CA ARG A 55 6.17 4.81 3.43
C ARG A 55 5.79 4.10 2.13
N LEU A 56 5.44 2.82 2.22
CA LEU A 56 5.01 2.04 1.06
C LEU A 56 3.76 2.64 0.42
N ILE A 57 2.80 3.04 1.24
CA ILE A 57 1.57 3.67 0.75
C ILE A 57 1.89 5.00 0.06
N LYS A 58 2.72 5.83 0.69
CA LYS A 58 3.10 7.13 0.11
C LYS A 58 3.82 6.97 -1.21
N ASN A 59 4.73 5.99 -1.30
CA ASN A 59 5.41 5.73 -2.56
C ASN A 59 4.44 5.28 -3.64
N ALA A 60 3.50 4.41 -3.31
CA ALA A 60 2.50 3.94 -4.27
C ALA A 60 1.65 5.10 -4.77
N GLU A 61 1.22 5.99 -3.87
CA GLU A 61 0.44 7.17 -4.23
C GLU A 61 1.22 8.11 -5.15
N LEU A 62 2.49 8.34 -4.85
CA LEU A 62 3.34 9.21 -5.67
C LEU A 62 3.57 8.63 -7.06
N LEU A 63 3.80 7.32 -7.15
CA LEU A 63 3.99 6.65 -8.43
C LEU A 63 2.71 6.70 -9.28
N ALA A 64 1.56 6.50 -8.65
CA ALA A 64 0.28 6.59 -9.35
C ALA A 64 0.05 8.00 -9.89
N ALA A 65 0.35 9.02 -9.09
CA ALA A 65 0.20 10.41 -9.50
C ALA A 65 1.16 10.75 -10.64
N ALA A 66 2.40 10.29 -10.58
CA ALA A 66 3.39 10.52 -11.63
C ALA A 66 2.99 9.86 -12.94
N GLU A 67 2.46 8.63 -12.87
CA GLU A 67 2.00 7.93 -14.06
C GLU A 67 0.81 8.66 -14.70
N GLU A 68 -0.11 9.15 -13.89
CA GLU A 68 -1.25 9.91 -14.35
C GLU A 68 -0.82 11.21 -15.05
N GLU A 69 0.16 11.91 -14.48
CA GLU A 69 0.73 13.12 -15.08
C GLU A 69 1.35 12.83 -16.43
N ILE A 70 2.13 11.77 -16.52
CA ILE A 70 2.78 11.37 -17.77
C ILE A 70 1.72 11.07 -18.83
N THR A 71 0.66 10.38 -18.46
CA THR A 71 -0.43 10.06 -19.37
C THR A 71 -1.10 11.33 -19.88
N GLN A 72 -1.33 12.30 -19.00
CA GLN A 72 -1.90 13.60 -19.39
C GLN A 72 -0.99 14.34 -20.36
N GLN A 73 0.30 14.34 -20.12
CA GLN A 73 1.26 14.98 -21.02
C GLN A 73 1.27 14.34 -22.39
N ASN A 74 1.15 13.03 -22.44
CA ASN A 74 1.12 12.30 -23.70
C ASN A 74 -0.16 12.53 -24.49
N ASN A 75 -1.20 12.99 -23.83
CA ASN A 75 -2.49 13.28 -24.44
C ASN A 75 -2.63 14.70 -24.92
N ILE A 76 -1.65 15.55 -24.64
CA ILE A 76 -1.67 16.94 -25.11
C ILE A 76 -1.41 16.93 -26.61
N PRO A 77 -2.33 17.48 -27.40
CA PRO A 77 -2.13 17.51 -28.86
C PRO A 77 -0.93 18.38 -29.18
N THR A 78 -0.02 17.84 -29.95
CA THR A 78 1.11 18.61 -30.45
C THR A 78 0.63 19.51 -31.56
N PRO A 79 1.00 20.76 -31.52
CA PRO A 79 0.65 21.70 -32.63
C PRO A 79 1.30 21.31 -33.95
#